data_cc11693995d6b90a4aa70e062f32c72e
#
_entry.id   cc11693995d6b90a4aa70e062f32c72e
#
_cell.length_a   1.000
_cell.length_b   1.000
_cell.length_c   1.000
_cell.angle_alpha   90.00
_cell.angle_beta   90.00
_cell.angle_gamma   90.00
#
_symmetry.space_group_name_H-M   'P 1'
#
loop_
_entity.id
_entity.type
_entity.pdbx_description
1 polymer ?
#
loop_
_entity_poly.entity_id
_entity_poly.type
_entity_poly.pdbx_seq_one_letter_code
_entity_poly.pdbx_strand_id
1 'polypeptide(L)'
;AGLGKDAFMLAAWGYRVQAIERVPAVAALLDDGLQRARVSKSLEKAANRITSDFGDARELLPSLVERPAVVYLDPMYPQSAKRARKSLGMHRLRQVLGDDTDAKSLLEIALRTARYRVIVKRSRRAPILGGVSSGSIVGRTIRFDLYAPIGNLSSG
;
A
#
# COMPACT_ATOMS: atom_id res chain seq x y z
N ALA A 1 0.43 0.18 5.14
CA ALA A 1 -0.93 0.67 4.79
C ALA A 1 -1.17 2.11 5.24
N GLY A 2 -0.34 2.64 6.11
CA GLY A 2 -0.54 3.96 6.70
C GLY A 2 -1.87 4.04 7.46
N LEU A 3 -2.53 5.20 7.42
CA LEU A 3 -3.81 5.41 8.09
C LEU A 3 -5.02 4.83 7.31
N GLY A 4 -4.80 3.96 6.32
CA GLY A 4 -5.84 3.20 5.65
C GLY A 4 -6.68 3.97 4.62
N LYS A 5 -6.31 5.17 4.22
CA LYS A 5 -7.10 5.98 3.28
C LYS A 5 -7.36 5.27 1.95
N ASP A 6 -6.32 4.72 1.32
CA ASP A 6 -6.46 4.02 0.04
C ASP A 6 -7.16 2.68 0.24
N ALA A 7 -6.88 1.96 1.35
CA ALA A 7 -7.57 0.73 1.72
C ALA A 7 -9.09 0.96 1.86
N PHE A 8 -9.47 2.05 2.53
CA PHE A 8 -10.87 2.40 2.71
C PHE A 8 -11.58 2.75 1.40
N MET A 9 -10.90 3.49 0.50
CA MET A 9 -11.43 3.78 -0.84
C MET A 9 -11.67 2.50 -1.65
N LEU A 10 -10.70 1.58 -1.66
CA LEU A 10 -10.84 0.29 -2.35
C LEU A 10 -12.00 -0.53 -1.77
N ALA A 11 -12.12 -0.57 -0.45
CA ALA A 11 -13.22 -1.26 0.23
C ALA A 11 -14.59 -0.63 -0.05
N ALA A 12 -14.67 0.69 -0.16
CA ALA A 12 -15.89 1.39 -0.54
C ALA A 12 -16.33 1.07 -1.98
N TRP A 13 -15.39 0.76 -2.87
CA TRP A 13 -15.67 0.25 -4.22
C TRP A 13 -16.02 -1.24 -4.27
N GLY A 14 -16.05 -1.92 -3.11
CA GLY A 14 -16.50 -3.31 -3.01
C GLY A 14 -15.40 -4.35 -2.89
N TYR A 15 -14.12 -3.96 -2.93
CA TYR A 15 -13.01 -4.91 -2.78
C TYR A 15 -12.84 -5.35 -1.33
N ARG A 16 -12.44 -6.60 -1.12
CA ARG A 16 -11.89 -7.07 0.15
C ARG A 16 -10.43 -6.65 0.22
N VAL A 17 -10.03 -6.02 1.31
CA VAL A 17 -8.70 -5.44 1.48
C VAL A 17 -8.05 -5.99 2.74
N GLN A 18 -6.86 -6.53 2.61
CA GLN A 18 -5.98 -6.83 3.72
C GLN A 18 -4.91 -5.75 3.80
N ALA A 19 -4.92 -4.97 4.87
CA ALA A 19 -4.03 -3.84 5.08
C ALA A 19 -2.90 -4.25 6.01
N ILE A 20 -1.66 -4.23 5.53
CA ILE A 20 -0.47 -4.58 6.32
C ILE A 20 0.26 -3.29 6.70
N GLU A 21 0.53 -3.09 7.99
CA GLU A 21 1.25 -1.94 8.51
C GLU A 21 2.33 -2.36 9.50
N ARG A 22 3.58 -1.93 9.25
CA ARG A 22 4.74 -2.32 10.07
C ARG A 22 5.02 -1.42 11.27
N VAL A 23 4.43 -0.22 11.28
CA VAL A 23 4.68 0.75 12.35
C VAL A 23 3.63 0.60 13.43
N PRO A 24 3.99 0.22 14.68
CA PRO A 24 3.03 -0.12 15.73
C PRO A 24 2.01 1.00 16.00
N ALA A 25 2.47 2.24 16.12
CA ALA A 25 1.60 3.37 16.38
C ALA A 25 0.61 3.65 15.23
N VAL A 26 1.04 3.43 13.97
CA VAL A 26 0.17 3.62 12.78
C VAL A 26 -0.82 2.48 12.66
N ALA A 27 -0.40 1.24 12.95
CA ALA A 27 -1.29 0.08 12.99
C ALA A 27 -2.38 0.25 14.04
N ALA A 28 -2.03 0.70 15.25
CA ALA A 28 -3.00 0.97 16.32
C ALA A 28 -4.02 2.07 15.91
N LEU A 29 -3.57 3.14 15.25
CA LEU A 29 -4.45 4.19 14.74
C LEU A 29 -5.36 3.70 13.61
N LEU A 30 -4.86 2.83 12.75
CA LEU A 30 -5.65 2.20 11.69
C LEU A 30 -6.75 1.32 12.30
N ASP A 31 -6.41 0.48 13.27
CA ASP A 31 -7.36 -0.39 13.97
C ASP A 31 -8.44 0.39 14.69
N ASP A 32 -8.07 1.42 15.45
CA ASP A 32 -9.02 2.29 16.11
C ASP A 32 -9.97 2.97 15.10
N GLY A 33 -9.42 3.47 13.99
CA GLY A 33 -10.20 4.05 12.90
C GLY A 33 -11.19 3.06 12.28
N LEU A 34 -10.78 1.82 12.05
CA LEU A 34 -11.64 0.76 11.52
C LEU A 34 -12.73 0.36 12.52
N GLN A 35 -12.43 0.26 13.82
CA GLN A 35 -13.43 -0.03 14.85
C GLN A 35 -14.51 1.05 14.88
N ARG A 36 -14.15 2.32 14.88
CA ARG A 36 -15.11 3.42 14.81
C ARG A 36 -15.93 3.41 13.51
N ALA A 37 -15.31 3.09 12.40
CA ALA A 37 -15.99 3.02 11.11
C ALA A 37 -17.03 1.87 11.06
N ARG A 38 -16.75 0.74 11.72
CA ARG A 38 -17.66 -0.42 11.78
C ARG A 38 -18.97 -0.15 12.53
N VAL A 39 -18.99 0.80 13.47
CA VAL A 39 -20.23 1.21 14.17
C VAL A 39 -20.94 2.39 13.52
N SER A 40 -20.39 2.96 12.45
CA SER A 40 -20.97 4.06 11.70
C SER A 40 -21.85 3.55 10.58
N LYS A 41 -23.14 3.90 10.55
CA LYS A 41 -24.09 3.48 9.50
C LYS A 41 -23.62 3.73 8.07
N SER A 42 -22.86 4.80 7.83
CA SER A 42 -22.38 5.17 6.50
C SER A 42 -21.07 4.47 6.09
N LEU A 43 -20.26 4.01 7.06
CA LEU A 43 -18.91 3.50 6.82
C LEU A 43 -18.78 1.99 7.04
N GLU A 44 -19.74 1.39 7.75
CA GLU A 44 -19.74 -0.01 8.16
C GLU A 44 -19.47 -0.97 7.00
N LYS A 45 -20.16 -0.81 5.86
CA LYS A 45 -19.99 -1.71 4.71
C LYS A 45 -18.57 -1.74 4.17
N ALA A 46 -17.90 -0.59 4.11
CA ALA A 46 -16.52 -0.50 3.68
C ALA A 46 -15.58 -1.04 4.75
N ALA A 47 -15.78 -0.63 6.02
CA ALA A 47 -14.93 -1.06 7.12
C ALA A 47 -14.92 -2.59 7.32
N ASN A 48 -16.07 -3.25 7.14
CA ASN A 48 -16.19 -4.71 7.25
C ASN A 48 -15.52 -5.49 6.10
N ARG A 49 -15.07 -4.80 5.04
CA ARG A 49 -14.25 -5.40 3.97
C ARG A 49 -12.76 -5.24 4.20
N ILE A 50 -12.34 -4.60 5.29
CA ILE A 50 -10.94 -4.36 5.60
C ILE A 50 -10.54 -5.19 6.81
N THR A 51 -9.50 -6.02 6.64
CA THR A 51 -8.71 -6.59 7.72
C THR A 51 -7.39 -5.85 7.84
N SER A 52 -6.85 -5.73 9.05
CA SER A 52 -5.56 -5.10 9.29
C SER A 52 -4.63 -6.08 10.01
N ASP A 53 -3.39 -6.16 9.53
CA ASP A 53 -2.34 -6.96 10.13
C ASP A 53 -1.15 -6.05 10.49
N PHE A 54 -0.66 -6.22 11.71
CA PHE A 54 0.57 -5.61 12.16
C PHE A 54 1.77 -6.49 11.78
N GLY A 55 2.73 -5.93 11.04
CA GLY A 55 3.97 -6.63 10.70
C GLY A 55 4.61 -6.12 9.41
N ASP A 56 5.76 -6.71 9.09
CA ASP A 56 6.45 -6.40 7.85
C ASP A 56 5.78 -7.13 6.67
N ALA A 57 5.38 -6.38 5.66
CA ALA A 57 4.76 -6.95 4.48
C ALA A 57 5.68 -7.91 3.71
N ARG A 58 7.00 -7.81 3.88
CA ARG A 58 7.96 -8.75 3.29
C ARG A 58 7.88 -10.14 3.90
N GLU A 59 7.46 -10.23 5.14
CA GLU A 59 7.27 -11.50 5.87
C GLU A 59 5.83 -12.01 5.73
N LEU A 60 4.85 -11.09 5.83
CA LEU A 60 3.45 -11.46 5.82
C LEU A 60 2.92 -11.82 4.43
N LEU A 61 3.36 -11.15 3.35
CA LEU A 61 2.88 -11.46 2.01
C LEU A 61 3.16 -12.91 1.56
N PRO A 62 4.39 -13.46 1.78
CA PRO A 62 4.66 -14.85 1.42
C PRO A 62 3.90 -15.89 2.25
N SER A 63 3.49 -15.53 3.48
CA SER A 63 2.80 -16.43 4.41
C SER A 63 1.28 -16.44 4.25
N LEU A 64 0.74 -15.63 3.34
CA LEU A 64 -0.71 -15.60 3.09
C LEU A 64 -1.20 -16.94 2.56
N VAL A 65 -2.27 -17.47 3.16
CA VAL A 65 -2.91 -18.73 2.73
C VAL A 65 -3.44 -18.61 1.30
N GLU A 66 -4.07 -17.47 0.99
CA GLU A 66 -4.56 -17.16 -0.35
C GLU A 66 -3.74 -16.04 -0.97
N ARG A 67 -3.23 -16.27 -2.18
CA ARG A 67 -2.53 -15.23 -2.93
C ARG A 67 -3.50 -14.10 -3.30
N PRO A 68 -3.18 -12.84 -2.96
CA PRO A 68 -4.04 -11.72 -3.31
C PRO A 68 -4.13 -11.55 -4.83
N ALA A 69 -5.30 -11.15 -5.31
CA ALA A 69 -5.50 -10.81 -6.72
C ALA A 69 -4.57 -9.67 -7.16
N VAL A 70 -4.48 -8.65 -6.32
CA VAL A 70 -3.65 -7.46 -6.55
C VAL A 70 -2.90 -7.10 -5.27
N VAL A 71 -1.62 -6.76 -5.39
CA VAL A 71 -0.85 -6.15 -4.31
C VAL A 71 -0.67 -4.66 -4.64
N TYR A 72 -1.15 -3.80 -3.74
CA TYR A 72 -1.04 -2.35 -3.85
C TYR A 72 0.03 -1.84 -2.88
N LEU A 73 1.05 -1.16 -3.41
CA LEU A 73 2.15 -0.61 -2.66
C LEU A 73 2.11 0.92 -2.71
N ASP A 74 2.18 1.56 -1.54
CA ASP A 74 2.39 3.01 -1.40
C ASP A 74 3.65 3.26 -0.56
N PRO A 75 4.84 2.93 -1.09
CA PRO A 75 6.09 3.13 -0.37
C PRO A 75 6.30 4.62 -0.10
N MET A 76 6.63 4.96 1.15
CA MET A 76 6.94 6.33 1.53
C MET A 76 8.24 6.75 0.85
N TYR A 77 8.14 7.68 -0.09
CA TYR A 77 9.28 8.23 -0.82
C TYR A 77 9.89 9.42 -0.09
N PRO A 78 11.20 9.57 -0.08
CA PRO A 78 11.82 10.82 0.35
C PRO A 78 11.31 11.94 -0.57
N GLN A 79 10.41 12.76 -0.07
CA GLN A 79 9.99 13.96 -0.78
C GLN A 79 11.06 15.02 -0.59
N SER A 80 11.46 15.70 -1.69
CA SER A 80 12.34 16.83 -1.65
C SER A 80 11.90 17.83 -0.55
N ALA A 81 12.85 18.34 0.21
CA ALA A 81 12.66 19.21 1.38
C ALA A 81 11.68 20.41 1.18
N LYS A 82 11.44 20.82 -0.07
CA LYS A 82 10.51 21.90 -0.41
C LYS A 82 9.02 21.57 -0.20
N ARG A 83 8.60 20.31 -0.21
CA ARG A 83 7.21 19.89 0.03
C ARG A 83 6.91 19.51 1.49
N ALA A 84 7.94 19.29 2.30
CA ALA A 84 7.82 18.90 3.70
C ALA A 84 7.19 20.01 4.59
N ARG A 85 7.19 21.27 4.15
CA ARG A 85 6.69 22.40 4.95
C ARG A 85 5.17 22.45 5.13
N LYS A 86 4.37 21.69 4.39
CA LYS A 86 2.89 21.79 4.44
C LYS A 86 2.20 20.82 5.43
N SER A 87 2.92 19.90 6.08
CA SER A 87 2.34 19.01 7.09
C SER A 87 3.39 18.63 8.14
N LEU A 88 3.55 19.50 9.15
CA LEU A 88 4.49 19.29 10.26
C LEU A 88 4.28 17.93 10.99
N GLY A 89 3.03 17.48 11.15
CA GLY A 89 2.71 16.21 11.80
C GLY A 89 3.18 14.99 11.00
N MET A 90 2.92 14.97 9.69
CA MET A 90 3.37 13.88 8.81
C MET A 90 4.89 13.90 8.57
N HIS A 91 5.54 15.04 8.66
CA HIS A 91 7.00 15.13 8.55
C HIS A 91 7.70 14.53 9.77
N ARG A 92 7.23 14.84 10.97
CA ARG A 92 7.75 14.23 12.22
C ARG A 92 7.50 12.73 12.28
N LEU A 93 6.31 12.29 11.87
CA LEU A 93 6.00 10.86 11.77
C LEU A 93 6.97 10.15 10.80
N ARG A 94 7.28 10.74 9.66
CA ARG A 94 8.24 10.19 8.67
C ARG A 94 9.68 10.13 9.19
N GLN A 95 10.13 11.10 9.95
CA GLN A 95 11.46 11.06 10.59
C GLN A 95 11.60 9.91 11.58
N VAL A 96 10.51 9.53 12.24
CA VAL A 96 10.45 8.38 13.14
C VAL A 96 10.34 7.04 12.38
N LEU A 97 9.73 7.06 11.18
CA LEU A 97 9.44 5.86 10.38
C LEU A 97 10.59 5.42 9.46
N GLY A 98 11.63 6.25 9.31
CA GLY A 98 12.77 6.00 8.40
C GLY A 98 12.39 6.12 6.91
N ASP A 99 13.40 6.19 6.05
CA ASP A 99 13.24 6.08 4.60
C ASP A 99 12.92 4.63 4.23
N ASP A 100 12.00 4.44 3.29
CA ASP A 100 11.65 3.11 2.78
C ASP A 100 12.75 2.60 1.83
N THR A 101 13.91 2.25 2.42
CA THR A 101 15.04 1.68 1.68
C THR A 101 14.73 0.29 1.12
N ASP A 102 13.65 -0.33 1.62
CA ASP A 102 13.24 -1.71 1.32
C ASP A 102 12.21 -1.80 0.20
N ALA A 103 11.85 -0.69 -0.44
CA ALA A 103 10.80 -0.66 -1.46
C ALA A 103 11.05 -1.62 -2.63
N LYS A 104 12.33 -1.81 -3.01
CA LYS A 104 12.71 -2.74 -4.07
C LYS A 104 12.45 -4.20 -3.68
N SER A 105 12.93 -4.60 -2.49
CA SER A 105 12.72 -5.97 -2.00
C SER A 105 11.24 -6.27 -1.78
N LEU A 106 10.48 -5.29 -1.29
CA LEU A 106 9.03 -5.43 -1.17
C LEU A 106 8.34 -5.59 -2.53
N LEU A 107 8.77 -4.85 -3.56
CA LEU A 107 8.24 -5.02 -4.93
C LEU A 107 8.51 -6.45 -5.44
N GLU A 108 9.72 -6.97 -5.26
CA GLU A 108 10.08 -8.32 -5.71
C GLU A 108 9.21 -9.39 -5.04
N ILE A 109 8.97 -9.27 -3.73
CA ILE A 109 8.09 -10.17 -2.99
C ILE A 109 6.65 -10.03 -3.49
N ALA A 110 6.16 -8.81 -3.66
CA ALA A 110 4.83 -8.54 -4.18
C ALA A 110 4.61 -9.15 -5.57
N LEU A 111 5.61 -9.07 -6.45
CA LEU A 111 5.57 -9.66 -7.80
C LEU A 111 5.45 -11.21 -7.77
N ARG A 112 6.03 -11.86 -6.77
CA ARG A 112 5.91 -13.31 -6.57
C ARG A 112 4.60 -13.71 -5.91
N THR A 113 4.01 -12.81 -5.11
CA THR A 113 2.80 -13.09 -4.32
C THR A 113 1.51 -12.76 -5.07
N ALA A 114 1.44 -11.66 -5.79
CA ALA A 114 0.24 -11.25 -6.51
C ALA A 114 -0.17 -12.27 -7.59
N ARG A 115 -1.50 -12.49 -7.77
CA ARG A 115 -2.03 -13.36 -8.85
C ARG A 115 -2.06 -12.64 -10.19
N TYR A 116 -2.52 -11.38 -10.21
CA TYR A 116 -2.79 -10.70 -11.49
C TYR A 116 -1.98 -9.43 -11.67
N ARG A 117 -1.69 -8.67 -10.58
CA ARG A 117 -1.03 -7.39 -10.73
C ARG A 117 -0.41 -6.88 -9.44
N VAL A 118 0.71 -6.16 -9.58
CA VAL A 118 1.22 -5.28 -8.53
C VAL A 118 1.05 -3.84 -9.02
N ILE A 119 0.55 -2.97 -8.13
CA ILE A 119 0.35 -1.56 -8.38
C ILE A 119 1.20 -0.77 -7.39
N VAL A 120 2.05 0.11 -7.88
CA VAL A 120 2.89 0.95 -7.03
C VAL A 120 2.50 2.41 -7.23
N LYS A 121 2.02 3.04 -6.16
CA LYS A 121 1.71 4.47 -6.15
C LYS A 121 3.00 5.29 -6.00
N ARG A 122 3.16 6.27 -6.85
CA ARG A 122 4.34 7.13 -6.89
C ARG A 122 3.97 8.59 -7.08
N SER A 123 4.86 9.49 -6.71
CA SER A 123 4.73 10.85 -7.22
C SER A 123 4.96 10.85 -8.73
N ARG A 124 4.27 11.71 -9.47
CA ARG A 124 4.32 11.73 -10.94
C ARG A 124 5.73 11.75 -11.53
N ARG A 125 6.67 12.43 -10.87
CA ARG A 125 8.07 12.60 -11.33
C ARG A 125 9.06 11.64 -10.71
N ALA A 126 8.62 10.73 -9.82
CA ALA A 126 9.51 9.76 -9.21
C ALA A 126 9.99 8.73 -10.25
N PRO A 127 11.23 8.23 -10.16
CA PRO A 127 11.68 7.14 -11.02
C PRO A 127 10.81 5.90 -10.82
N ILE A 128 10.69 5.06 -11.86
CA ILE A 128 9.98 3.78 -11.78
C ILE A 128 10.72 2.87 -10.80
N LEU A 129 10.00 2.27 -9.87
CA LEU A 129 10.58 1.35 -8.90
C LEU A 129 11.00 0.06 -9.64
N GLY A 130 12.23 -0.44 -9.37
CA GLY A 130 12.73 -1.64 -10.06
C GLY A 130 13.13 -1.43 -11.53
N GLY A 131 13.02 -0.21 -12.07
CA GLY A 131 13.51 0.17 -13.40
C GLY A 131 12.51 -0.02 -14.55
N VAL A 132 11.69 -1.08 -14.54
CA VAL A 132 10.74 -1.38 -15.63
C VAL A 132 9.37 -1.69 -15.06
N SER A 133 8.34 -1.12 -15.66
CA SER A 133 6.93 -1.42 -15.39
C SER A 133 6.22 -1.89 -16.66
N SER A 134 5.13 -2.63 -16.52
CA SER A 134 4.28 -3.05 -17.64
C SER A 134 3.45 -1.89 -18.23
N GLY A 135 3.35 -0.78 -17.51
CA GLY A 135 2.60 0.40 -17.88
C GLY A 135 2.40 1.34 -16.70
N SER A 136 1.79 2.49 -16.95
CA SER A 136 1.51 3.47 -15.90
C SER A 136 0.21 4.20 -16.15
N ILE A 137 -0.52 4.50 -15.07
CA ILE A 137 -1.67 5.43 -15.09
C ILE A 137 -1.20 6.73 -14.45
N VAL A 138 -1.16 7.79 -15.25
CA VAL A 138 -0.58 9.07 -14.82
C VAL A 138 -1.68 10.07 -14.47
N GLY A 139 -1.72 10.46 -13.20
CA GLY A 139 -2.58 11.54 -12.71
C GLY A 139 -1.85 12.89 -12.67
N ARG A 140 -2.53 13.88 -12.11
CA ARG A 140 -1.99 15.26 -12.03
C ARG A 140 -0.75 15.36 -11.14
N THR A 141 -0.73 14.69 -10.00
CA THR A 141 0.35 14.75 -8.98
C THR A 141 0.93 13.40 -8.65
N ILE A 142 0.19 12.34 -8.90
CA ILE A 142 0.56 10.95 -8.64
C ILE A 142 0.56 10.13 -9.93
N ARG A 143 1.25 9.01 -9.88
CA ARG A 143 1.29 7.99 -10.92
C ARG A 143 1.14 6.63 -10.25
N PHE A 144 0.44 5.72 -10.91
CA PHE A 144 0.37 4.31 -10.55
C PHE A 144 1.16 3.51 -11.57
N ASP A 145 2.27 2.94 -11.15
CA ASP A 145 3.05 2.03 -11.99
C ASP A 145 2.49 0.61 -11.85
N LEU A 146 2.28 -0.05 -12.98
CA LEU A 146 1.66 -1.36 -13.09
C LEU A 146 2.72 -2.40 -13.41
N TYR A 147 2.70 -3.53 -12.72
CA TYR A 147 3.65 -4.62 -12.92
C TYR A 147 2.90 -5.94 -13.10
N ALA A 148 3.37 -6.76 -14.05
CA ALA A 148 2.93 -8.14 -14.19
C ALA A 148 3.61 -9.01 -13.10
N PRO A 149 2.88 -9.95 -12.48
CA PRO A 149 3.48 -10.89 -11.51
C PRO A 149 4.53 -11.78 -12.16
N ILE A 150 5.53 -12.18 -11.37
CA ILE A 150 6.52 -13.19 -11.76
C ILE A 150 5.91 -14.56 -11.40
N GLY A 151 5.62 -15.40 -12.38
CA GLY A 151 5.09 -16.75 -12.14
C GLY A 151 3.80 -17.10 -12.88
N ASN A 152 3.19 -16.16 -13.61
CA ASN A 152 2.07 -16.48 -14.51
C ASN A 152 2.52 -16.86 -15.94
N LEU A 153 3.81 -17.15 -16.14
CA LEU A 153 4.35 -17.58 -17.46
C LEU A 153 4.28 -19.10 -17.68
N SER A 154 3.56 -19.85 -16.84
CA SER A 154 3.40 -21.30 -16.99
C SER A 154 1.92 -21.64 -17.00
N SER A 155 1.24 -21.43 -18.09
CA SER A 155 0.06 -22.18 -18.58
C SER A 155 -0.33 -21.59 -19.94
N GLY A 156 0.40 -21.92 -20.96
CA GLY A 156 -0.01 -21.88 -22.35
C GLY A 156 -0.22 -23.30 -22.83
#